data_7a0e3aca0fe483a6fda46b641deb9b4e
#
_entry.id   7a0e3aca0fe483a6fda46b641deb9b4e
#
_cell.length_a   1.000
_cell.length_b   1.000
_cell.length_c   1.000
_cell.angle_alpha   90.00
_cell.angle_beta   90.00
_cell.angle_gamma   90.00
#
_symmetry.space_group_name_H-M   'P 1'
#
loop_
_entity.id
_entity.type
_entity.pdbx_description
1 polymer ?
#
loop_
_entity_poly.entity_id
_entity_poly.type
_entity_poly.pdbx_seq_one_letter_code
_entity_poly.pdbx_strand_id
1 'polypeptide(L)'
;MAKKKRRRPKKPLKRASKGSIQKTYLLKAFTGLGILIVLVVTAGVLTHHLIAKKYTVLPMTKPVVKKIPRFEIYPKNDIPHHKPIPKTKPAVPAKLPKVAIIIDDIGYDKHIAKKFLDLDTVLTFSILPHSTHDKKIAKMAHSKGFDVMLHLPMEPNEYPLVNPGPGVLLTSMSPDQLINQLNEDLDAFPFVKGVNNHMGSKMTTVAPQLYQIFSILKKRKLYFIDSRTTVDTLCGPSAQLLQIPFAQKDVFIDHIPEPDFIRKTIHRLIKIAGSHGEAIGIAHPHTTTYEVLHEMLPELKEKTILVRASDIVHVAE
;
A
#
# COMPACT_ATOMS: atom_id res chain seq x y z
N MET A 1 -102.98 33.18 48.19
CA MET A 1 -102.62 31.80 48.51
C MET A 1 -101.39 31.41 47.72
N ALA A 2 -100.21 31.32 48.30
CA ALA A 2 -98.96 31.06 47.58
C ALA A 2 -98.52 29.59 47.82
N LYS A 3 -98.36 28.79 46.77
CA LYS A 3 -97.85 27.41 46.84
C LYS A 3 -96.34 27.35 46.88
N LYS A 4 -95.75 26.90 48.04
CA LYS A 4 -94.36 26.64 48.24
C LYS A 4 -93.91 25.44 47.44
N LYS A 5 -92.94 25.62 46.46
CA LYS A 5 -92.22 24.49 45.74
C LYS A 5 -91.15 23.94 46.65
N ARG A 6 -91.23 22.64 46.95
CA ARG A 6 -90.22 21.85 47.68
C ARG A 6 -89.03 21.63 46.78
N ARG A 7 -87.83 22.01 47.14
CA ARG A 7 -86.54 21.71 46.53
C ARG A 7 -86.10 20.27 46.91
N ARG A 8 -85.81 19.43 45.92
CA ARG A 8 -85.18 18.10 46.13
C ARG A 8 -83.72 18.25 46.47
N PRO A 9 -83.13 17.39 47.36
CA PRO A 9 -81.75 17.43 47.75
C PRO A 9 -80.84 16.86 46.61
N LYS A 10 -79.73 17.57 46.32
CA LYS A 10 -78.69 17.12 45.36
C LYS A 10 -77.87 16.00 46.01
N LYS A 11 -77.69 14.86 45.33
CA LYS A 11 -76.79 13.76 45.72
C LYS A 11 -75.32 14.28 45.75
N PRO A 12 -74.53 13.88 46.75
CA PRO A 12 -73.11 14.28 46.78
C PRO A 12 -72.31 13.55 45.71
N LEU A 13 -71.53 14.32 44.96
CA LEU A 13 -70.50 13.81 44.03
C LEU A 13 -69.43 13.09 44.81
N LYS A 14 -69.22 11.80 44.56
CA LYS A 14 -68.09 11.03 45.11
C LYS A 14 -66.79 11.62 44.60
N ARG A 15 -66.00 12.25 45.46
CA ARG A 15 -64.66 12.74 45.24
C ARG A 15 -63.76 11.55 45.06
N ALA A 16 -63.28 11.26 43.83
CA ALA A 16 -62.30 10.20 43.59
C ALA A 16 -61.02 10.55 44.38
N SER A 17 -60.51 9.64 45.16
CA SER A 17 -59.33 9.86 45.99
C SER A 17 -58.10 10.03 45.13
N LYS A 18 -57.30 11.07 45.34
CA LYS A 18 -56.03 11.34 44.63
C LYS A 18 -55.07 10.14 44.58
N GLY A 19 -55.18 9.20 45.53
CA GLY A 19 -54.34 7.99 45.61
C GLY A 19 -54.65 6.90 44.59
N SER A 20 -55.90 6.85 44.04
CA SER A 20 -56.27 5.88 43.00
C SER A 20 -55.70 6.25 41.62
N ILE A 21 -55.69 7.55 41.32
CA ILE A 21 -55.17 8.06 40.03
C ILE A 21 -53.66 7.86 39.97
N GLN A 22 -52.95 8.13 41.07
CA GLN A 22 -51.49 7.97 41.13
C GLN A 22 -51.03 6.51 41.00
N LYS A 23 -51.75 5.57 41.60
CA LYS A 23 -51.50 4.13 41.45
C LYS A 23 -51.69 3.64 40.01
N THR A 24 -52.65 4.19 39.26
CA THR A 24 -52.93 3.82 37.89
C THR A 24 -51.85 4.36 36.93
N TYR A 25 -51.29 5.55 37.18
CA TYR A 25 -50.16 6.09 36.40
C TYR A 25 -48.86 5.34 36.69
N LEU A 26 -48.58 4.98 37.94
CA LEU A 26 -47.44 4.15 38.32
C LEU A 26 -47.52 2.77 37.67
N LEU A 27 -48.69 2.13 37.69
CA LEU A 27 -48.86 0.82 37.05
C LEU A 27 -48.63 0.90 35.53
N LYS A 28 -49.15 1.92 34.86
CA LYS A 28 -48.92 2.17 33.43
C LYS A 28 -47.43 2.46 33.11
N ALA A 29 -46.74 3.20 34.00
CA ALA A 29 -45.31 3.46 33.83
C ALA A 29 -44.47 2.17 33.99
N PHE A 30 -44.78 1.33 34.98
CA PHE A 30 -44.08 0.06 35.16
C PHE A 30 -44.39 -0.94 34.05
N THR A 31 -45.61 -0.99 33.51
CA THR A 31 -45.91 -1.82 32.36
C THR A 31 -45.22 -1.32 31.09
N GLY A 32 -45.15 -0.01 30.88
CA GLY A 32 -44.41 0.57 29.74
C GLY A 32 -42.89 0.28 29.82
N LEU A 33 -42.32 0.40 31.05
CA LEU A 33 -40.91 0.07 31.26
C LEU A 33 -40.63 -1.43 31.04
N GLY A 34 -41.54 -2.32 31.52
CA GLY A 34 -41.44 -3.77 31.29
C GLY A 34 -41.45 -4.12 29.80
N ILE A 35 -42.35 -3.54 29.03
CA ILE A 35 -42.41 -3.73 27.57
C ILE A 35 -41.13 -3.23 26.90
N LEU A 36 -40.62 -2.08 27.31
CA LEU A 36 -39.37 -1.54 26.76
C LEU A 36 -38.15 -2.47 27.00
N ILE A 37 -38.06 -3.00 28.24
CA ILE A 37 -37.00 -3.95 28.60
C ILE A 37 -37.13 -5.24 27.73
N VAL A 38 -38.32 -5.76 27.56
CA VAL A 38 -38.54 -6.95 26.70
C VAL A 38 -38.13 -6.65 25.26
N LEU A 39 -38.47 -5.49 24.71
CA LEU A 39 -38.08 -5.10 23.36
C LEU A 39 -36.55 -4.95 23.19
N VAL A 40 -35.86 -4.36 24.17
CA VAL A 40 -34.41 -4.23 24.15
C VAL A 40 -33.73 -5.60 24.24
N VAL A 41 -34.21 -6.46 25.14
CA VAL A 41 -33.66 -7.82 25.27
C VAL A 41 -33.91 -8.65 24.01
N THR A 42 -35.11 -8.59 23.43
CA THR A 42 -35.41 -9.32 22.18
C THR A 42 -34.62 -8.80 21.01
N ALA A 43 -34.43 -7.46 20.88
CA ALA A 43 -33.57 -6.87 19.88
C ALA A 43 -32.10 -7.31 20.06
N GLY A 44 -31.59 -7.32 21.30
CA GLY A 44 -30.26 -7.81 21.62
C GLY A 44 -30.04 -9.27 21.27
N VAL A 45 -30.97 -10.13 21.63
CA VAL A 45 -30.93 -11.59 21.31
C VAL A 45 -30.99 -11.80 19.78
N LEU A 46 -31.87 -11.05 19.10
CA LEU A 46 -32.01 -11.17 17.64
C LEU A 46 -30.74 -10.71 16.94
N THR A 47 -30.16 -9.58 17.38
CA THR A 47 -28.89 -9.07 16.85
C THR A 47 -27.77 -10.05 17.11
N HIS A 48 -27.67 -10.60 18.32
CA HIS A 48 -26.68 -11.62 18.66
C HIS A 48 -26.85 -12.88 17.78
N HIS A 49 -28.09 -13.33 17.56
CA HIS A 49 -28.37 -14.52 16.75
C HIS A 49 -28.05 -14.29 15.25
N LEU A 50 -28.35 -13.11 14.72
CA LEU A 50 -28.01 -12.72 13.35
C LEU A 50 -26.50 -12.56 13.15
N ILE A 51 -25.80 -11.99 14.13
CA ILE A 51 -24.34 -11.86 14.12
C ILE A 51 -23.70 -13.24 14.28
N ALA A 52 -24.14 -14.05 15.24
CA ALA A 52 -23.64 -15.42 15.45
C ALA A 52 -23.84 -16.30 14.22
N LYS A 53 -24.97 -16.17 13.51
CA LYS A 53 -25.22 -16.89 12.26
C LYS A 53 -24.34 -16.45 11.10
N LYS A 54 -23.83 -15.21 11.13
CA LYS A 54 -22.88 -14.66 10.14
C LYS A 54 -21.44 -15.08 10.44
N TYR A 55 -21.16 -15.46 11.69
CA TYR A 55 -19.88 -15.99 12.17
C TYR A 55 -20.03 -17.44 12.63
N THR A 56 -20.59 -18.33 11.79
CA THR A 56 -20.44 -19.76 12.00
C THR A 56 -18.95 -20.08 11.90
N VAL A 57 -18.32 -20.21 13.06
CA VAL A 57 -16.94 -20.67 13.19
C VAL A 57 -16.87 -22.03 12.53
N LEU A 58 -16.26 -22.11 11.35
CA LEU A 58 -15.83 -23.38 10.79
C LEU A 58 -14.98 -24.10 11.85
N PRO A 59 -15.09 -25.43 12.00
CA PRO A 59 -14.32 -26.15 12.99
C PRO A 59 -12.85 -25.82 12.83
N MET A 60 -12.18 -25.46 13.93
CA MET A 60 -10.75 -25.18 13.98
C MET A 60 -10.00 -26.40 13.44
N THR A 61 -9.73 -26.39 12.14
CA THR A 61 -8.61 -27.13 11.60
C THR A 61 -7.34 -26.54 12.23
N LYS A 62 -6.39 -27.42 12.62
CA LYS A 62 -5.08 -27.13 13.23
C LYS A 62 -4.51 -25.79 12.76
N PRO A 63 -3.79 -25.03 13.60
CA PRO A 63 -3.30 -23.71 13.22
C PRO A 63 -2.58 -23.82 11.89
N VAL A 64 -3.23 -23.38 10.82
CA VAL A 64 -2.56 -23.06 9.59
C VAL A 64 -1.67 -21.90 9.99
N VAL A 65 -0.40 -22.18 10.14
CA VAL A 65 0.63 -21.14 10.18
C VAL A 65 0.25 -20.22 9.05
N LYS A 66 -0.24 -19.01 9.37
CA LYS A 66 -0.46 -17.96 8.40
C LYS A 66 0.87 -17.82 7.66
N LYS A 67 0.98 -18.46 6.50
CA LYS A 67 2.06 -18.13 5.57
C LYS A 67 1.86 -16.67 5.29
N ILE A 68 2.71 -15.84 5.85
CA ILE A 68 2.90 -14.45 5.43
C ILE A 68 2.93 -14.53 3.90
N PRO A 69 2.10 -13.76 3.18
CA PRO A 69 2.17 -13.74 1.73
C PRO A 69 3.65 -13.55 1.36
N ARG A 70 4.27 -14.53 0.73
CA ARG A 70 5.62 -14.37 0.21
C ARG A 70 5.46 -13.46 -1.00
N PHE A 71 5.76 -12.19 -0.85
CA PHE A 71 5.76 -11.21 -1.92
C PHE A 71 6.80 -11.53 -3.01
N GLU A 72 7.70 -12.45 -2.76
CA GLU A 72 8.63 -13.00 -3.75
C GLU A 72 8.31 -14.48 -3.98
N ILE A 73 7.66 -14.78 -5.11
CA ILE A 73 7.70 -16.13 -5.68
C ILE A 73 8.98 -16.17 -6.53
N TYR A 74 10.07 -16.64 -5.94
CA TYR A 74 11.20 -17.09 -6.75
C TYR A 74 10.80 -18.42 -7.37
N PRO A 75 10.75 -18.55 -8.70
CA PRO A 75 10.77 -19.86 -9.34
C PRO A 75 12.04 -20.54 -8.87
N LYS A 76 11.91 -21.74 -8.34
CA LYS A 76 13.08 -22.52 -7.87
C LYS A 76 14.14 -22.77 -8.95
N ASN A 77 13.86 -22.42 -10.20
CA ASN A 77 14.67 -22.70 -11.39
C ASN A 77 15.09 -21.47 -12.18
N ASP A 78 14.78 -20.23 -11.77
CA ASP A 78 15.31 -19.02 -12.43
C ASP A 78 16.66 -18.60 -11.78
N ILE A 79 17.59 -19.53 -11.73
CA ILE A 79 18.99 -19.16 -11.89
C ILE A 79 19.17 -18.97 -13.39
N PRO A 80 19.41 -17.75 -13.89
CA PRO A 80 19.77 -17.59 -15.29
C PRO A 80 20.93 -18.53 -15.55
N HIS A 81 20.78 -19.47 -16.48
CA HIS A 81 21.88 -20.28 -16.96
C HIS A 81 22.83 -19.34 -17.71
N HIS A 82 23.63 -18.59 -16.99
CA HIS A 82 24.76 -17.88 -17.56
C HIS A 82 25.75 -18.94 -18.05
N LYS A 83 25.96 -18.97 -19.36
CA LYS A 83 27.10 -19.69 -19.92
C LYS A 83 28.35 -19.30 -19.12
N PRO A 84 29.24 -20.24 -18.77
CA PRO A 84 30.46 -19.91 -18.06
C PRO A 84 31.24 -18.83 -18.82
N ILE A 85 31.42 -17.68 -18.20
CA ILE A 85 32.25 -16.61 -18.76
C ILE A 85 33.69 -17.14 -18.77
N PRO A 86 34.40 -17.06 -19.91
CA PRO A 86 35.83 -17.42 -19.96
C PRO A 86 36.58 -16.58 -18.92
N LYS A 87 37.43 -17.21 -18.13
CA LYS A 87 38.32 -16.53 -17.16
C LYS A 87 39.28 -15.64 -17.95
N THR A 88 38.91 -14.38 -18.16
CA THR A 88 39.83 -13.36 -18.67
C THR A 88 40.69 -12.83 -17.52
N LYS A 89 41.99 -12.67 -17.82
CA LYS A 89 43.02 -12.13 -16.92
C LYS A 89 42.65 -10.74 -16.40
N PRO A 90 43.13 -10.34 -15.19
CA PRO A 90 42.84 -9.02 -14.62
C PRO A 90 43.42 -7.94 -15.52
N ALA A 91 42.56 -7.14 -16.08
CA ALA A 91 42.90 -5.96 -16.84
C ALA A 91 42.24 -4.75 -16.17
N VAL A 92 43.05 -3.72 -15.88
CA VAL A 92 42.68 -2.32 -15.53
C VAL A 92 41.92 -2.18 -14.21
N PRO A 93 42.16 -1.16 -13.37
CA PRO A 93 41.37 -0.94 -12.15
C PRO A 93 39.91 -0.83 -12.54
N ALA A 94 39.15 -1.85 -12.19
CA ALA A 94 37.75 -1.96 -12.55
C ALA A 94 37.02 -0.78 -11.91
N LYS A 95 36.36 0.02 -12.76
CA LYS A 95 35.46 1.07 -12.30
C LYS A 95 34.43 0.40 -11.35
N LEU A 96 34.28 0.96 -10.14
CA LEU A 96 33.31 0.42 -9.19
C LEU A 96 31.94 0.29 -9.83
N PRO A 97 31.22 -0.82 -9.58
CA PRO A 97 29.89 -1.03 -10.14
C PRO A 97 28.87 -0.03 -9.57
N LYS A 98 27.85 0.30 -10.34
CA LYS A 98 26.79 1.20 -9.92
C LYS A 98 25.73 0.45 -9.11
N VAL A 99 25.21 1.08 -8.07
CA VAL A 99 24.06 0.59 -7.32
C VAL A 99 23.05 1.71 -7.13
N ALA A 100 21.81 1.50 -7.53
CA ALA A 100 20.69 2.35 -7.18
C ALA A 100 19.88 1.70 -6.06
N ILE A 101 19.59 2.48 -5.01
CA ILE A 101 18.69 2.06 -3.93
C ILE A 101 17.45 2.94 -3.98
N ILE A 102 16.29 2.30 -4.13
CA ILE A 102 14.98 2.95 -4.19
C ILE A 102 14.25 2.67 -2.88
N ILE A 103 13.71 3.71 -2.27
CA ILE A 103 12.85 3.58 -1.08
C ILE A 103 11.41 3.74 -1.54
N ASP A 104 10.69 2.61 -1.59
CA ASP A 104 9.27 2.52 -1.98
C ASP A 104 8.34 2.87 -0.80
N ASP A 105 7.03 2.89 -1.03
CA ASP A 105 5.96 3.13 -0.05
C ASP A 105 6.10 4.42 0.77
N ILE A 106 6.83 5.40 0.25
CA ILE A 106 6.97 6.70 0.88
C ILE A 106 5.66 7.49 0.73
N GLY A 107 5.24 8.15 1.84
CA GLY A 107 4.08 9.05 1.77
C GLY A 107 3.25 9.12 3.06
N TYR A 108 3.21 8.07 3.86
CA TYR A 108 2.40 8.01 5.08
C TYR A 108 3.18 8.42 6.34
N ASP A 109 4.43 7.99 6.48
CA ASP A 109 5.26 8.34 7.65
C ASP A 109 6.36 9.33 7.27
N LYS A 110 6.12 10.60 7.68
CA LYS A 110 7.08 11.68 7.44
C LYS A 110 8.34 11.54 8.28
N HIS A 111 8.28 10.92 9.46
CA HIS A 111 9.43 10.84 10.36
C HIS A 111 10.46 9.85 9.81
N ILE A 112 10.00 8.66 9.39
CA ILE A 112 10.90 7.69 8.77
C ILE A 112 11.41 8.20 7.42
N ALA A 113 10.55 8.81 6.60
CA ALA A 113 10.98 9.43 5.35
C ALA A 113 12.10 10.46 5.57
N LYS A 114 11.98 11.30 6.61
CA LYS A 114 13.01 12.27 6.96
C LYS A 114 14.33 11.61 7.36
N LYS A 115 14.30 10.49 8.10
CA LYS A 115 15.53 9.75 8.44
C LYS A 115 16.29 9.32 7.17
N PHE A 116 15.58 8.73 6.19
CA PHE A 116 16.20 8.36 4.91
C PHE A 116 16.69 9.56 4.11
N LEU A 117 15.98 10.70 4.12
CA LEU A 117 16.38 11.94 3.47
C LEU A 117 17.61 12.59 4.11
N ASP A 118 17.90 12.28 5.36
CA ASP A 118 19.03 12.80 6.11
C ASP A 118 20.26 11.86 6.06
N LEU A 119 20.16 10.72 5.40
CA LEU A 119 21.31 9.85 5.13
C LEU A 119 22.30 10.55 4.18
N ASP A 120 23.58 10.52 4.53
CA ASP A 120 24.66 11.03 3.67
C ASP A 120 24.93 10.04 2.52
N THR A 121 23.96 9.94 1.59
CA THR A 121 24.08 9.03 0.45
C THR A 121 23.10 9.40 -0.67
N VAL A 122 23.31 8.80 -1.85
CA VAL A 122 22.39 8.93 -2.98
C VAL A 122 21.32 7.85 -2.87
N LEU A 123 20.05 8.26 -2.82
CA LEU A 123 18.86 7.40 -2.84
C LEU A 123 17.87 7.92 -3.88
N THR A 124 16.90 7.08 -4.24
CA THR A 124 15.72 7.49 -5.00
C THR A 124 14.49 7.23 -4.15
N PHE A 125 13.57 8.19 -4.11
CA PHE A 125 12.35 8.10 -3.31
C PHE A 125 11.15 7.84 -4.20
N SER A 126 10.48 6.73 -4.00
CA SER A 126 9.27 6.36 -4.72
C SER A 126 8.06 6.56 -3.82
N ILE A 127 7.16 7.46 -4.24
CA ILE A 127 6.14 8.05 -3.38
C ILE A 127 4.75 7.62 -3.86
N LEU A 128 3.96 7.08 -2.92
CA LEU A 128 2.55 6.73 -3.15
C LEU A 128 1.72 8.00 -3.36
N PRO A 129 0.96 8.09 -4.46
CA PRO A 129 0.09 9.24 -4.70
C PRO A 129 -1.05 9.27 -3.67
N HIS A 130 -1.59 10.46 -3.41
CA HIS A 130 -2.71 10.69 -2.49
C HIS A 130 -2.49 10.20 -1.05
N SER A 131 -1.24 9.90 -0.67
CA SER A 131 -0.89 9.59 0.72
C SER A 131 -0.81 10.85 1.58
N THR A 132 -0.90 10.71 2.90
CA THR A 132 -1.10 11.85 3.84
C THR A 132 -0.02 12.93 3.74
N HIS A 133 1.21 12.57 3.39
CA HIS A 133 2.36 13.48 3.36
C HIS A 133 3.09 13.50 2.02
N ASP A 134 2.52 12.93 0.99
CA ASP A 134 3.09 12.74 -0.34
C ASP A 134 3.78 14.00 -0.90
N LYS A 135 3.00 15.06 -1.13
CA LYS A 135 3.50 16.33 -1.71
C LYS A 135 4.59 16.98 -0.87
N LYS A 136 4.48 16.86 0.47
CA LYS A 136 5.45 17.45 1.38
C LYS A 136 6.77 16.71 1.33
N ILE A 137 6.73 15.37 1.37
CA ILE A 137 7.93 14.55 1.31
C ILE A 137 8.57 14.65 -0.09
N ALA A 138 7.77 14.60 -1.15
CA ALA A 138 8.24 14.78 -2.51
C ALA A 138 8.98 16.11 -2.70
N LYS A 139 8.42 17.22 -2.19
CA LYS A 139 9.08 18.53 -2.22
C LYS A 139 10.39 18.53 -1.41
N MET A 140 10.41 17.88 -0.26
CA MET A 140 11.63 17.78 0.56
C MET A 140 12.72 16.97 -0.14
N ALA A 141 12.38 15.81 -0.74
CA ALA A 141 13.30 14.99 -1.49
C ALA A 141 13.88 15.76 -2.69
N HIS A 142 13.01 16.37 -3.49
CA HIS A 142 13.40 17.18 -4.64
C HIS A 142 14.31 18.36 -4.25
N SER A 143 13.97 19.10 -3.18
CA SER A 143 14.79 20.25 -2.72
C SER A 143 16.18 19.86 -2.23
N LYS A 144 16.37 18.61 -1.79
CA LYS A 144 17.65 18.01 -1.41
C LYS A 144 18.41 17.38 -2.60
N GLY A 145 17.85 17.42 -3.81
CA GLY A 145 18.47 16.89 -5.02
C GLY A 145 18.32 15.38 -5.23
N PHE A 146 17.45 14.72 -4.45
CA PHE A 146 17.11 13.34 -4.69
C PHE A 146 16.18 13.17 -5.89
N ASP A 147 16.30 12.04 -6.58
CA ASP A 147 15.30 11.64 -7.56
C ASP A 147 13.99 11.25 -6.85
N VAL A 148 12.88 11.73 -7.41
CA VAL A 148 11.52 11.37 -6.99
C VAL A 148 10.86 10.58 -8.10
N MET A 149 10.27 9.44 -7.72
CA MET A 149 9.45 8.59 -8.57
C MET A 149 8.02 8.58 -8.07
N LEU A 150 7.08 8.35 -8.97
CA LEU A 150 5.72 7.95 -8.61
C LEU A 150 5.70 6.45 -8.33
N HIS A 151 5.35 6.06 -7.11
CA HIS A 151 5.05 4.67 -6.76
C HIS A 151 3.61 4.39 -7.13
N LEU A 152 3.41 3.92 -8.37
CA LEU A 152 2.11 3.85 -9.02
C LEU A 152 1.32 2.62 -8.53
N PRO A 153 0.19 2.81 -7.82
CA PRO A 153 -0.64 1.70 -7.38
C PRO A 153 -1.27 0.98 -8.57
N MET A 154 -1.03 -0.33 -8.65
CA MET A 154 -1.51 -1.19 -9.74
C MET A 154 -2.20 -2.43 -9.19
N GLU A 155 -3.22 -2.91 -9.90
CA GLU A 155 -4.03 -4.07 -9.52
C GLU A 155 -3.19 -5.33 -9.28
N PRO A 156 -3.20 -5.91 -8.04
CA PRO A 156 -2.64 -7.23 -7.78
C PRO A 156 -3.66 -8.34 -8.10
N ASN A 157 -3.19 -9.58 -8.16
CA ASN A 157 -4.06 -10.75 -8.36
C ASN A 157 -5.10 -10.92 -7.25
N GLU A 158 -4.78 -10.48 -6.05
CA GLU A 158 -5.61 -10.58 -4.85
C GLU A 158 -6.67 -9.49 -4.71
N TYR A 159 -6.72 -8.52 -5.64
CA TYR A 159 -7.75 -7.47 -5.63
C TYR A 159 -9.15 -8.09 -5.79
N PRO A 160 -10.18 -7.64 -5.05
CA PRO A 160 -10.21 -6.50 -4.12
C PRO A 160 -9.85 -6.82 -2.65
N LEU A 161 -9.45 -8.06 -2.34
CA LEU A 161 -9.06 -8.45 -0.97
C LEU A 161 -7.82 -7.70 -0.48
N VAL A 162 -6.89 -7.45 -1.40
CA VAL A 162 -5.72 -6.60 -1.20
C VAL A 162 -5.91 -5.36 -2.06
N ASN A 163 -5.97 -4.20 -1.42
CA ASN A 163 -6.19 -2.92 -2.09
C ASN A 163 -4.89 -2.11 -2.08
N PRO A 164 -4.36 -1.74 -3.27
CA PRO A 164 -3.13 -0.94 -3.37
C PRO A 164 -3.26 0.51 -2.86
N GLY A 165 -4.46 0.95 -2.54
CA GLY A 165 -4.71 2.32 -2.08
C GLY A 165 -5.22 3.28 -3.15
N PRO A 166 -5.27 4.58 -2.81
CA PRO A 166 -5.78 5.61 -3.71
C PRO A 166 -4.93 5.71 -4.99
N GLY A 167 -5.57 6.06 -6.10
CA GLY A 167 -4.88 6.18 -7.39
C GLY A 167 -4.64 4.84 -8.10
N VAL A 168 -5.22 3.72 -7.61
CA VAL A 168 -4.99 2.41 -8.20
C VAL A 168 -5.47 2.31 -9.64
N LEU A 169 -4.61 1.81 -10.51
CA LEU A 169 -4.98 1.43 -11.88
C LEU A 169 -5.49 -0.01 -11.87
N LEU A 170 -6.73 -0.20 -12.37
CA LEU A 170 -7.39 -1.50 -12.46
C LEU A 170 -7.47 -1.97 -13.91
N THR A 171 -7.31 -3.26 -14.14
CA THR A 171 -7.42 -3.87 -15.48
C THR A 171 -8.81 -3.77 -16.08
N SER A 172 -9.83 -3.53 -15.24
CA SER A 172 -11.23 -3.32 -15.66
C SER A 172 -11.55 -1.88 -16.09
N MET A 173 -10.63 -0.93 -15.89
CA MET A 173 -10.82 0.46 -16.32
C MET A 173 -10.89 0.55 -17.83
N SER A 174 -11.78 1.41 -18.33
CA SER A 174 -11.75 1.82 -19.74
C SER A 174 -10.43 2.58 -20.03
N PRO A 175 -10.00 2.66 -21.30
CA PRO A 175 -8.81 3.42 -21.68
C PRO A 175 -8.79 4.85 -21.12
N ASP A 176 -9.92 5.56 -21.23
CA ASP A 176 -10.04 6.94 -20.75
C ASP A 176 -9.92 7.02 -19.22
N GLN A 177 -10.54 6.09 -18.50
CA GLN A 177 -10.45 6.04 -17.04
C GLN A 177 -9.02 5.79 -16.59
N LEU A 178 -8.32 4.83 -17.21
CA LEU A 178 -6.95 4.50 -16.89
C LEU A 178 -6.00 5.67 -17.18
N ILE A 179 -6.15 6.32 -18.34
CA ILE A 179 -5.32 7.47 -18.74
C ILE A 179 -5.57 8.66 -17.82
N ASN A 180 -6.83 8.93 -17.47
CA ASN A 180 -7.18 10.04 -16.58
C ASN A 180 -6.62 9.83 -15.18
N GLN A 181 -6.79 8.63 -14.60
CA GLN A 181 -6.23 8.30 -13.29
C GLN A 181 -4.71 8.41 -13.28
N LEU A 182 -4.03 7.83 -14.28
CA LEU A 182 -2.57 7.94 -14.40
C LEU A 182 -2.09 9.39 -14.49
N ASN A 183 -2.80 10.23 -15.24
CA ASN A 183 -2.45 11.65 -15.35
C ASN A 183 -2.65 12.37 -14.02
N GLU A 184 -3.74 12.10 -13.29
CA GLU A 184 -3.99 12.66 -11.96
C GLU A 184 -2.87 12.30 -10.98
N ASP A 185 -2.45 11.03 -10.96
CA ASP A 185 -1.37 10.56 -10.09
C ASP A 185 -0.02 11.21 -10.44
N LEU A 186 0.29 11.35 -11.72
CA LEU A 186 1.52 12.00 -12.20
C LEU A 186 1.52 13.50 -11.92
N ASP A 187 0.37 14.17 -12.01
CA ASP A 187 0.23 15.60 -11.77
C ASP A 187 0.29 15.96 -10.28
N ALA A 188 0.15 14.96 -9.40
CA ALA A 188 0.37 15.15 -7.96
C ALA A 188 1.81 15.59 -7.64
N PHE A 189 2.79 15.18 -8.49
CA PHE A 189 4.22 15.47 -8.30
C PHE A 189 4.86 15.99 -9.59
N PRO A 190 4.87 17.28 -9.84
CA PRO A 190 5.31 17.87 -11.13
C PRO A 190 6.80 17.66 -11.45
N PHE A 191 7.59 17.13 -10.51
CA PHE A 191 9.04 16.91 -10.64
C PHE A 191 9.44 15.43 -10.62
N VAL A 192 8.50 14.48 -10.77
CA VAL A 192 8.87 13.06 -10.92
C VAL A 192 9.70 12.85 -12.18
N LYS A 193 10.69 11.97 -12.07
CA LYS A 193 11.55 11.58 -13.18
C LYS A 193 11.23 10.19 -13.74
N GLY A 194 10.56 9.37 -12.94
CA GLY A 194 10.19 8.02 -13.30
C GLY A 194 9.04 7.47 -12.49
N VAL A 195 8.67 6.25 -12.81
CA VAL A 195 7.58 5.50 -12.20
C VAL A 195 8.05 4.09 -11.89
N ASN A 196 7.60 3.51 -10.80
CA ASN A 196 7.64 2.06 -10.58
C ASN A 196 6.29 1.57 -10.06
N ASN A 197 6.03 0.28 -10.19
CA ASN A 197 4.75 -0.28 -9.76
C ASN A 197 4.74 -0.61 -8.27
N HIS A 198 3.71 -0.10 -7.57
CA HIS A 198 3.28 -0.60 -6.26
C HIS A 198 2.31 -1.76 -6.49
N MET A 199 2.65 -2.95 -5.96
CA MET A 199 1.93 -4.19 -6.28
C MET A 199 1.89 -4.44 -7.81
N GLY A 200 0.72 -4.73 -8.38
CA GLY A 200 0.53 -4.83 -9.82
C GLY A 200 0.81 -6.21 -10.41
N SER A 201 0.81 -7.27 -9.60
CA SER A 201 1.05 -8.64 -10.09
C SER A 201 0.06 -9.08 -11.18
N LYS A 202 -1.14 -8.45 -11.25
CA LYS A 202 -2.10 -8.64 -12.34
C LYS A 202 -1.91 -7.60 -13.44
N MET A 203 -1.87 -6.31 -13.11
CA MET A 203 -1.78 -5.23 -14.11
C MET A 203 -0.57 -5.38 -15.01
N THR A 204 0.58 -5.75 -14.45
CA THR A 204 1.84 -5.86 -15.21
C THR A 204 1.87 -7.05 -16.19
N THR A 205 0.87 -7.94 -16.14
CA THR A 205 0.73 -9.05 -17.12
C THR A 205 -0.21 -8.71 -18.27
N VAL A 206 -0.78 -7.51 -18.33
CA VAL A 206 -1.80 -7.14 -19.33
C VAL A 206 -1.24 -6.12 -20.30
N ALA A 207 -0.77 -6.60 -21.46
CA ALA A 207 -0.08 -5.78 -22.46
C ALA A 207 -0.86 -4.55 -22.94
N PRO A 208 -2.18 -4.60 -23.25
CA PRO A 208 -2.92 -3.42 -23.67
C PRO A 208 -2.91 -2.27 -22.67
N GLN A 209 -3.03 -2.57 -21.36
CA GLN A 209 -2.97 -1.57 -20.31
C GLN A 209 -1.55 -1.02 -20.14
N LEU A 210 -0.54 -1.87 -20.17
CA LEU A 210 0.85 -1.42 -20.14
C LEU A 210 1.20 -0.53 -21.34
N TYR A 211 0.68 -0.84 -22.52
CA TYR A 211 0.87 0.02 -23.71
C TYR A 211 0.32 1.44 -23.46
N GLN A 212 -0.86 1.56 -22.86
CA GLN A 212 -1.47 2.86 -22.54
C GLN A 212 -0.63 3.61 -21.50
N ILE A 213 -0.26 2.93 -20.40
CA ILE A 213 0.57 3.49 -19.34
C ILE A 213 1.89 4.01 -19.93
N PHE A 214 2.60 3.16 -20.64
CA PHE A 214 3.93 3.48 -21.17
C PHE A 214 3.88 4.53 -22.28
N SER A 215 2.78 4.63 -23.04
CA SER A 215 2.58 5.72 -24.01
C SER A 215 2.50 7.08 -23.33
N ILE A 216 1.86 7.16 -22.16
CA ILE A 216 1.83 8.39 -21.35
C ILE A 216 3.20 8.68 -20.76
N LEU A 217 3.90 7.68 -20.21
CA LEU A 217 5.25 7.86 -19.68
C LEU A 217 6.21 8.36 -20.75
N LYS A 218 6.17 7.80 -21.97
CA LYS A 218 6.96 8.27 -23.11
C LYS A 218 6.66 9.73 -23.43
N LYS A 219 5.38 10.10 -23.53
CA LYS A 219 4.96 11.49 -23.81
C LYS A 219 5.49 12.47 -22.75
N ARG A 220 5.55 12.02 -21.48
CA ARG A 220 6.04 12.81 -20.35
C ARG A 220 7.56 12.69 -20.15
N LYS A 221 8.26 11.91 -20.96
CA LYS A 221 9.72 11.63 -20.88
C LYS A 221 10.12 11.02 -19.53
N LEU A 222 9.30 10.13 -19.00
CA LEU A 222 9.53 9.42 -17.74
C LEU A 222 10.11 8.04 -18.02
N TYR A 223 11.01 7.57 -17.14
CA TYR A 223 11.47 6.19 -17.14
C TYR A 223 10.55 5.30 -16.30
N PHE A 224 10.68 3.99 -16.50
CA PHE A 224 9.97 3.00 -15.68
C PHE A 224 10.93 1.98 -15.07
N ILE A 225 10.70 1.65 -13.79
CA ILE A 225 11.38 0.56 -13.08
C ILE A 225 10.35 -0.48 -12.69
N ASP A 226 10.51 -1.70 -13.22
CA ASP A 226 9.67 -2.83 -12.85
C ASP A 226 10.08 -3.37 -11.48
N SER A 227 9.19 -3.25 -10.49
CA SER A 227 9.38 -3.81 -9.14
C SER A 227 9.28 -5.34 -9.13
N ARG A 228 8.95 -5.99 -10.29
CA ARG A 228 8.86 -7.43 -10.47
C ARG A 228 8.07 -8.15 -9.37
N THR A 229 6.83 -7.73 -9.19
CA THR A 229 5.88 -8.35 -8.25
C THR A 229 5.30 -9.66 -8.78
N THR A 230 5.57 -9.98 -10.04
CA THR A 230 5.29 -11.28 -10.68
C THR A 230 6.42 -11.63 -11.65
N VAL A 231 6.61 -12.93 -11.90
CA VAL A 231 7.56 -13.41 -12.91
C VAL A 231 7.03 -13.21 -14.35
N ASP A 232 5.70 -13.16 -14.49
CA ASP A 232 5.00 -13.05 -15.79
C ASP A 232 4.85 -11.60 -16.26
N THR A 233 5.60 -10.67 -15.69
CA THR A 233 5.53 -9.25 -16.07
C THR A 233 5.88 -9.03 -17.53
N LEU A 234 5.09 -8.19 -18.20
CA LEU A 234 5.30 -7.73 -19.57
C LEU A 234 5.88 -6.30 -19.63
N CYS A 235 6.33 -5.74 -18.49
CA CYS A 235 6.88 -4.39 -18.45
C CYS A 235 8.11 -4.23 -19.36
N GLY A 236 9.06 -5.16 -19.31
CA GLY A 236 10.25 -5.12 -20.17
C GLY A 236 9.93 -5.11 -21.67
N PRO A 237 9.21 -6.11 -22.20
CA PRO A 237 8.77 -6.11 -23.60
C PRO A 237 7.98 -4.87 -24.00
N SER A 238 7.11 -4.35 -23.13
CA SER A 238 6.33 -3.15 -23.42
C SER A 238 7.21 -1.88 -23.43
N ALA A 239 8.18 -1.77 -22.54
CA ALA A 239 9.14 -0.68 -22.51
C ALA A 239 10.01 -0.67 -23.76
N GLN A 240 10.50 -1.83 -24.20
CA GLN A 240 11.27 -2.00 -25.43
C GLN A 240 10.44 -1.60 -26.67
N LEU A 241 9.20 -2.05 -26.77
CA LEU A 241 8.30 -1.70 -27.87
C LEU A 241 8.12 -0.16 -27.99
N LEU A 242 7.99 0.52 -26.87
CA LEU A 242 7.74 1.97 -26.83
C LEU A 242 9.04 2.78 -26.69
N GLN A 243 10.19 2.13 -26.57
CA GLN A 243 11.49 2.80 -26.46
C GLN A 243 11.51 3.82 -25.31
N ILE A 244 11.05 3.39 -24.14
CA ILE A 244 11.20 4.18 -22.91
C ILE A 244 12.40 3.68 -22.11
N PRO A 245 13.10 4.57 -21.36
CA PRO A 245 14.15 4.13 -20.46
C PRO A 245 13.57 3.22 -19.39
N PHE A 246 14.19 2.06 -19.21
CA PHE A 246 13.66 0.98 -18.40
C PHE A 246 14.77 0.29 -17.60
N ALA A 247 14.44 -0.18 -16.42
CA ALA A 247 15.19 -1.17 -15.67
C ALA A 247 14.24 -2.02 -14.83
N GLN A 248 14.77 -3.04 -14.19
CA GLN A 248 14.01 -3.89 -13.28
C GLN A 248 14.77 -4.07 -11.96
N LYS A 249 14.04 -4.32 -10.90
CA LYS A 249 14.59 -4.66 -9.59
C LYS A 249 15.39 -5.96 -9.63
N ASP A 250 16.57 -5.96 -9.02
CA ASP A 250 17.38 -7.14 -8.79
C ASP A 250 17.08 -7.79 -7.43
N VAL A 251 16.88 -6.99 -6.38
CA VAL A 251 16.55 -7.51 -5.05
C VAL A 251 15.55 -6.61 -4.31
N PHE A 252 14.67 -7.21 -3.51
CA PHE A 252 14.02 -6.53 -2.39
C PHE A 252 14.93 -6.65 -1.17
N ILE A 253 15.42 -5.51 -0.67
CA ILE A 253 16.42 -5.46 0.41
C ILE A 253 15.84 -5.97 1.72
N ASP A 254 14.58 -5.65 2.00
CA ASP A 254 13.90 -5.83 3.28
C ASP A 254 12.60 -6.64 3.19
N HIS A 255 12.53 -7.56 2.23
CA HIS A 255 11.41 -8.49 2.09
C HIS A 255 11.08 -9.22 3.40
N ILE A 256 12.12 -9.55 4.18
CA ILE A 256 12.00 -9.93 5.59
C ILE A 256 12.64 -8.80 6.39
N PRO A 257 11.86 -8.07 7.24
CA PRO A 257 12.35 -6.89 7.96
C PRO A 257 13.22 -7.27 9.19
N GLU A 258 14.14 -8.19 9.00
CA GLU A 258 15.11 -8.65 9.99
C GLU A 258 16.52 -8.15 9.65
N PRO A 259 17.30 -7.65 10.62
CA PRO A 259 18.61 -7.06 10.36
C PRO A 259 19.55 -7.97 9.56
N ASP A 260 19.63 -9.25 9.91
CA ASP A 260 20.53 -10.20 9.25
C ASP A 260 20.09 -10.52 7.82
N PHE A 261 18.79 -10.57 7.57
CA PHE A 261 18.25 -10.73 6.22
C PHE A 261 18.62 -9.53 5.35
N ILE A 262 18.43 -8.32 5.87
CA ILE A 262 18.72 -7.08 5.16
C ILE A 262 20.21 -6.99 4.83
N ARG A 263 21.12 -7.24 5.80
CA ARG A 263 22.57 -7.29 5.56
C ARG A 263 22.94 -8.28 4.46
N LYS A 264 22.44 -9.51 4.56
CA LYS A 264 22.65 -10.54 3.53
C LYS A 264 22.18 -10.11 2.15
N THR A 265 21.05 -9.43 2.08
CA THR A 265 20.48 -8.97 0.80
C THR A 265 21.28 -7.81 0.23
N ILE A 266 21.79 -6.89 1.06
CA ILE A 266 22.70 -5.83 0.62
C ILE A 266 24.00 -6.44 0.07
N HIS A 267 24.59 -7.43 0.72
CA HIS A 267 25.75 -8.15 0.17
C HIS A 267 25.44 -8.82 -1.17
N ARG A 268 24.23 -9.39 -1.33
CA ARG A 268 23.77 -9.94 -2.61
C ARG A 268 23.66 -8.85 -3.68
N LEU A 269 23.13 -7.68 -3.35
CA LEU A 269 23.04 -6.53 -4.25
C LEU A 269 24.43 -6.08 -4.74
N ILE A 270 25.40 -5.94 -3.83
CA ILE A 270 26.80 -5.61 -4.16
C ILE A 270 27.38 -6.68 -5.11
N LYS A 271 27.14 -7.96 -4.83
CA LYS A 271 27.64 -9.06 -5.67
C LYS A 271 27.03 -9.03 -7.07
N ILE A 272 25.73 -8.76 -7.20
CA ILE A 272 25.05 -8.64 -8.49
C ILE A 272 25.65 -7.45 -9.27
N ALA A 273 25.78 -6.30 -8.63
CA ALA A 273 26.41 -5.12 -9.24
C ALA A 273 27.83 -5.42 -9.72
N GLY A 274 28.65 -6.12 -8.92
CA GLY A 274 29.98 -6.53 -9.30
C GLY A 274 30.04 -7.48 -10.51
N SER A 275 29.00 -8.29 -10.72
CA SER A 275 28.89 -9.22 -11.84
C SER A 275 28.39 -8.59 -13.13
N HIS A 276 27.45 -7.62 -13.03
CA HIS A 276 26.74 -7.04 -14.18
C HIS A 276 27.18 -5.57 -14.46
N GLY A 277 27.98 -4.96 -13.57
CA GLY A 277 28.36 -3.56 -13.65
C GLY A 277 27.39 -2.62 -12.95
N GLU A 278 26.14 -3.04 -12.75
CA GLU A 278 25.08 -2.27 -12.09
C GLU A 278 24.04 -3.17 -11.44
N ALA A 279 23.30 -2.65 -10.43
CA ALA A 279 22.18 -3.34 -9.82
C ALA A 279 21.21 -2.36 -9.13
N ILE A 280 19.93 -2.78 -9.02
CA ILE A 280 18.85 -2.04 -8.36
C ILE A 280 18.33 -2.82 -7.16
N GLY A 281 18.42 -2.19 -5.97
CA GLY A 281 17.76 -2.64 -4.76
C GLY A 281 16.54 -1.79 -4.44
N ILE A 282 15.43 -2.44 -4.09
CA ILE A 282 14.23 -1.79 -3.56
C ILE A 282 14.11 -2.09 -2.07
N ALA A 283 13.84 -1.07 -1.27
CA ALA A 283 13.62 -1.14 0.16
C ALA A 283 12.38 -0.34 0.56
N HIS A 284 11.89 -0.55 1.78
CA HIS A 284 10.71 0.12 2.31
C HIS A 284 11.06 0.95 3.56
N PRO A 285 10.22 1.94 3.95
CA PRO A 285 10.56 2.88 5.01
C PRO A 285 10.34 2.30 6.41
N HIS A 286 10.99 1.18 6.70
CA HIS A 286 11.02 0.57 8.02
C HIS A 286 12.20 1.06 8.84
N THR A 287 12.02 1.16 10.17
CA THR A 287 13.10 1.55 11.08
C THR A 287 14.29 0.61 10.98
N THR A 288 14.04 -0.70 10.95
CA THR A 288 15.08 -1.73 10.80
C THR A 288 15.85 -1.57 9.50
N THR A 289 15.16 -1.30 8.39
CA THR A 289 15.79 -1.05 7.07
C THR A 289 16.70 0.17 7.13
N TYR A 290 16.23 1.26 7.75
CA TYR A 290 17.03 2.47 7.94
C TYR A 290 18.30 2.19 8.75
N GLU A 291 18.16 1.49 9.88
CA GLU A 291 19.28 1.20 10.78
C GLU A 291 20.35 0.36 10.10
N VAL A 292 19.96 -0.73 9.42
CA VAL A 292 20.91 -1.59 8.71
C VAL A 292 21.50 -0.88 7.49
N LEU A 293 20.73 -0.12 6.75
CA LEU A 293 21.27 0.65 5.61
C LEU A 293 22.29 1.67 6.09
N HIS A 294 21.99 2.40 7.17
CA HIS A 294 22.94 3.35 7.77
C HIS A 294 24.23 2.66 8.24
N GLU A 295 24.14 1.50 8.87
CA GLU A 295 25.29 0.68 9.30
C GLU A 295 26.16 0.26 8.11
N MET A 296 25.52 -0.14 6.98
CA MET A 296 26.21 -0.69 5.82
C MET A 296 26.65 0.34 4.78
N LEU A 297 26.30 1.62 4.96
CA LEU A 297 26.72 2.67 4.03
C LEU A 297 28.22 2.76 3.78
N PRO A 298 29.12 2.64 4.78
CA PRO A 298 30.56 2.65 4.54
C PRO A 298 30.99 1.54 3.57
N GLU A 299 30.51 0.31 3.77
CA GLU A 299 30.81 -0.82 2.89
C GLU A 299 30.25 -0.64 1.47
N LEU A 300 29.00 -0.15 1.37
CA LEU A 300 28.37 0.17 0.09
C LEU A 300 29.18 1.21 -0.70
N LYS A 301 29.61 2.30 -0.04
CA LYS A 301 30.43 3.36 -0.65
C LYS A 301 31.83 2.88 -1.05
N GLU A 302 32.42 1.93 -0.30
CA GLU A 302 33.70 1.34 -0.62
C GLU A 302 33.63 0.42 -1.86
N LYS A 303 32.58 -0.37 -1.97
CA LYS A 303 32.46 -1.44 -2.98
C LYS A 303 31.67 -1.06 -4.22
N THR A 304 30.92 0.07 -4.18
CA THR A 304 30.04 0.49 -5.27
C THR A 304 30.00 2.02 -5.42
N ILE A 305 29.50 2.49 -6.55
CA ILE A 305 29.09 3.88 -6.75
C ILE A 305 27.60 3.93 -6.56
N LEU A 306 27.13 4.56 -5.46
CA LEU A 306 25.70 4.79 -5.27
C LEU A 306 25.23 5.87 -6.24
N VAL A 307 24.19 5.55 -7.02
CA VAL A 307 23.66 6.39 -8.09
C VAL A 307 22.14 6.55 -7.94
N ARG A 308 21.57 7.51 -8.65
CA ARG A 308 20.12 7.67 -8.76
C ARG A 308 19.54 6.58 -9.66
N ALA A 309 18.25 6.28 -9.50
CA ALA A 309 17.57 5.34 -10.40
C ALA A 309 17.61 5.83 -11.86
N SER A 310 17.55 7.15 -12.08
CA SER A 310 17.69 7.73 -13.44
C SER A 310 19.06 7.49 -14.11
N ASP A 311 20.10 7.17 -13.35
CA ASP A 311 21.46 6.95 -13.86
C ASP A 311 21.73 5.49 -14.28
N ILE A 312 20.72 4.59 -14.11
CA ILE A 312 20.84 3.15 -14.28
C ILE A 312 19.72 2.56 -15.19
N VAL A 313 18.86 3.41 -15.72
CA VAL A 313 17.84 3.01 -16.71
C VAL A 313 18.38 3.14 -18.12
N HIS A 314 18.01 2.20 -18.99
CA HIS A 314 18.46 2.14 -20.37
C HIS A 314 17.29 2.02 -21.33
N VAL A 315 17.43 2.58 -22.52
CA VAL A 315 16.54 2.25 -23.64
C VAL A 315 17.05 0.97 -24.25
N ALA A 316 16.21 -0.07 -24.31
CA ALA A 316 16.57 -1.33 -24.93
C ALA A 316 16.77 -1.10 -26.45
N GLU A 317 17.91 -1.54 -26.96
CA GLU A 317 18.24 -1.55 -28.39
C GLU A 317 17.47 -2.64 -29.14
#